data_31afdbf71383388b132bdccaed4f384d
#
_entry.id   31afdbf71383388b132bdccaed4f384d
#
_cell.length_a   1.000
_cell.length_b   1.000
_cell.length_c   1.000
_cell.angle_alpha   90.00
_cell.angle_beta   90.00
_cell.angle_gamma   90.00
#
_symmetry.space_group_name_H-M   'P 1'
#
loop_
_entity.id
_entity.type
_entity.pdbx_description
1 polymer ?
#
loop_
_entity_poly.entity_id
_entity_poly.type
_entity_poly.pdbx_seq_one_letter_code
_entity_poly.pdbx_strand_id
1 'polypeptide(L)'
;VTATAEEMGAVRAAAGEINIINTPTRGWQSAVNQNAATAGSPVEMDAELRRRQSISTSIPSQTPLEATKGAVARLDGVTRSAGYENDTNETDDNGIPPHCIAMVVEGGDSEEIAQAVFAKKTPGCGTYGDTTVTVYDAYGEPSQIRFFRADETPVYVKVSLKPLAGYLSATGDVIRENVADFINGLGIGEKVYVSRLYTPVNAASEGTFYVEALEIGTDAESLSAQNIAVNFKSVASCSVENVEVDLV
;
A
#
# COMPACT_ATOMS: atom_id res chain seq x y z
N VAL A 1 -17.77 29.70 10.49
CA VAL A 1 -16.31 29.95 10.38
C VAL A 1 -15.63 28.60 10.35
N THR A 2 -14.70 28.40 9.43
CA THR A 2 -13.87 27.19 9.39
C THR A 2 -12.62 27.44 10.22
N ALA A 3 -12.25 26.48 11.08
CA ALA A 3 -11.04 26.50 11.87
C ALA A 3 -10.11 25.35 11.44
N THR A 4 -8.82 25.61 11.43
CA THR A 4 -7.80 24.63 11.08
C THR A 4 -6.84 24.50 12.27
N ALA A 5 -6.40 23.28 12.59
CA ALA A 5 -5.40 23.04 13.62
C ALA A 5 -4.06 23.69 13.24
N GLU A 6 -3.39 24.29 14.21
CA GLU A 6 -2.05 24.86 14.04
C GLU A 6 -0.99 23.74 13.96
N GLU A 7 -1.21 22.66 14.71
CA GLU A 7 -0.35 21.47 14.65
C GLU A 7 -0.69 20.61 13.43
N MET A 8 0.34 20.14 12.74
CA MET A 8 0.19 19.19 11.64
C MET A 8 -0.04 17.78 12.16
N GLY A 9 -0.78 16.98 11.38
CA GLY A 9 -1.01 15.58 11.72
C GLY A 9 -2.47 15.26 12.03
N ALA A 10 -2.70 14.09 12.62
CA ALA A 10 -4.04 13.57 12.92
C ALA A 10 -4.61 14.17 14.22
N VAL A 11 -4.70 15.50 14.27
CA VAL A 11 -5.33 16.20 15.41
C VAL A 11 -6.83 15.90 15.39
N ARG A 12 -7.35 15.40 16.52
CA ARG A 12 -8.76 15.04 16.67
C ARG A 12 -9.43 15.98 17.66
N ALA A 13 -10.68 16.31 17.40
CA ALA A 13 -11.55 16.96 18.36
C ALA A 13 -12.99 16.43 18.15
N ALA A 14 -13.61 15.94 19.19
CA ALA A 14 -15.02 15.55 19.15
C ALA A 14 -15.94 16.79 19.09
N ALA A 15 -17.20 16.58 18.77
CA ALA A 15 -18.18 17.67 18.79
C ALA A 15 -18.26 18.29 20.20
N GLY A 16 -18.16 19.60 20.29
CA GLY A 16 -18.21 20.35 21.55
C GLY A 16 -16.87 20.47 22.31
N GLU A 17 -15.81 19.80 21.90
CA GLU A 17 -14.50 19.87 22.57
C GLU A 17 -13.78 21.21 22.34
N ILE A 18 -13.97 21.83 21.16
CA ILE A 18 -13.43 23.16 20.88
C ILE A 18 -14.39 24.20 21.41
N ASN A 19 -14.22 24.60 22.68
CA ASN A 19 -15.13 25.49 23.38
C ASN A 19 -14.45 26.65 24.14
N ILE A 20 -13.13 26.78 24.02
CA ILE A 20 -12.31 27.79 24.67
C ILE A 20 -11.83 28.82 23.65
N ILE A 21 -12.06 30.09 23.89
CA ILE A 21 -11.47 31.19 23.11
C ILE A 21 -10.18 31.61 23.81
N ASN A 22 -9.02 31.17 23.28
CA ASN A 22 -7.73 31.45 23.89
C ASN A 22 -7.29 32.89 23.64
N THR A 23 -7.67 33.48 22.51
CA THR A 23 -7.38 34.91 22.22
C THR A 23 -8.69 35.72 22.25
N PRO A 24 -8.95 36.48 23.29
CA PRO A 24 -10.19 37.28 23.38
C PRO A 24 -10.29 38.27 22.22
N THR A 25 -11.30 38.10 21.39
CA THR A 25 -11.57 38.96 20.24
C THR A 25 -12.89 39.71 20.50
N ARG A 26 -12.89 41.01 20.27
CA ARG A 26 -14.06 41.87 20.51
C ARG A 26 -15.26 41.39 19.69
N GLY A 27 -16.35 41.06 20.36
CA GLY A 27 -17.60 40.57 19.75
C GLY A 27 -17.75 39.04 19.80
N TRP A 28 -16.73 38.29 20.18
CA TRP A 28 -16.82 36.84 20.38
C TRP A 28 -17.20 36.55 21.85
N GLN A 29 -18.35 35.88 22.05
CA GLN A 29 -18.83 35.50 23.37
C GLN A 29 -18.63 34.01 23.65
N SER A 30 -18.72 33.19 22.63
CA SER A 30 -18.49 31.73 22.70
C SER A 30 -18.03 31.17 21.34
N ALA A 31 -17.37 30.06 21.42
CA ALA A 31 -17.02 29.24 20.24
C ALA A 31 -17.33 27.78 20.59
N VAL A 32 -17.90 27.04 19.66
CA VAL A 32 -18.13 25.60 19.82
C VAL A 32 -18.14 24.95 18.42
N ASN A 33 -17.50 23.80 18.30
CA ASN A 33 -17.62 22.98 17.09
C ASN A 33 -18.84 22.07 17.19
N GLN A 34 -19.77 22.19 16.25
CA GLN A 34 -21.00 21.39 16.24
C GLN A 34 -20.75 19.96 15.80
N ASN A 35 -19.75 19.75 14.92
CA ASN A 35 -19.35 18.45 14.41
C ASN A 35 -17.93 18.12 14.85
N ALA A 36 -17.60 16.84 14.90
CA ALA A 36 -16.22 16.40 15.12
C ALA A 36 -15.30 16.95 14.00
N ALA A 37 -14.07 17.27 14.37
CA ALA A 37 -13.06 17.71 13.42
C ALA A 37 -12.67 16.55 12.49
N THR A 38 -12.51 16.86 11.21
CA THR A 38 -11.87 15.91 10.28
C THR A 38 -10.39 15.85 10.62
N ALA A 39 -9.90 14.67 11.00
CA ALA A 39 -8.49 14.46 11.30
C ALA A 39 -7.63 14.71 10.06
N GLY A 40 -6.51 15.40 10.22
CA GLY A 40 -5.49 15.48 9.17
C GLY A 40 -4.78 14.12 9.00
N SER A 41 -4.03 14.00 7.92
CA SER A 41 -3.19 12.82 7.71
C SER A 41 -2.06 12.76 8.75
N PRO A 42 -1.64 11.57 9.19
CA PRO A 42 -0.42 11.41 9.98
C PRO A 42 0.79 12.03 9.28
N VAL A 43 1.82 12.35 10.05
CA VAL A 43 3.10 12.77 9.45
C VAL A 43 3.61 11.64 8.57
N GLU A 44 3.86 11.97 7.30
CA GLU A 44 4.33 11.01 6.30
C GLU A 44 5.69 10.44 6.73
N MET A 45 5.79 9.12 6.81
CA MET A 45 7.03 8.44 7.15
C MET A 45 7.97 8.41 5.93
N ASP A 46 9.27 8.25 6.18
CA ASP A 46 10.32 8.27 5.13
C ASP A 46 10.05 7.26 3.99
N ALA A 47 9.49 6.11 4.32
CA ALA A 47 9.11 5.09 3.34
C ALA A 47 7.94 5.54 2.45
N GLU A 48 6.92 6.18 3.03
CA GLU A 48 5.79 6.74 2.30
C GLU A 48 6.23 7.92 1.42
N LEU A 49 7.07 8.80 1.98
CA LEU A 49 7.68 9.91 1.24
C LEU A 49 8.46 9.41 0.02
N ARG A 50 9.30 8.39 0.18
CA ARG A 50 10.06 7.79 -0.93
C ARG A 50 9.14 7.16 -1.97
N ARG A 51 8.08 6.46 -1.53
CA ARG A 51 7.07 5.91 -2.43
C ARG A 51 6.35 7.02 -3.20
N ARG A 52 5.89 8.07 -2.53
CA ARG A 52 5.25 9.22 -3.16
C ARG A 52 6.20 9.96 -4.10
N GLN A 53 7.47 10.12 -3.74
CA GLN A 53 8.49 10.71 -4.61
C GLN A 53 8.74 9.84 -5.85
N SER A 54 8.83 8.53 -5.73
CA SER A 54 9.01 7.63 -6.88
C SER A 54 7.83 7.72 -7.86
N ILE A 55 6.60 7.82 -7.36
CA ILE A 55 5.39 8.05 -8.15
C ILE A 55 5.41 9.46 -8.77
N SER A 56 5.81 10.46 -8.00
CA SER A 56 5.85 11.86 -8.45
C SER A 56 6.92 12.12 -9.52
N THR A 57 8.06 11.45 -9.45
CA THR A 57 9.12 11.56 -10.46
C THR A 57 8.82 10.81 -11.75
N SER A 58 7.88 9.87 -11.75
CA SER A 58 7.37 9.22 -12.96
C SER A 58 6.41 10.08 -13.78
N ILE A 59 6.10 11.29 -13.33
CA ILE A 59 5.20 12.24 -14.02
C ILE A 59 5.78 12.80 -15.33
N PRO A 60 7.06 13.18 -15.41
CA PRO A 60 7.72 13.41 -16.67
C PRO A 60 8.34 12.10 -17.18
N SER A 61 7.52 11.04 -17.25
CA SER A 61 8.00 9.72 -17.68
C SER A 61 8.53 9.78 -19.10
N GLN A 62 9.67 9.17 -19.30
CA GLN A 62 10.29 9.07 -20.62
C GLN A 62 9.67 7.98 -21.48
N THR A 63 8.93 7.05 -20.86
CA THR A 63 8.27 5.95 -21.57
C THR A 63 6.75 5.95 -21.34
N PRO A 64 5.96 5.51 -22.34
CA PRO A 64 4.51 5.37 -22.22
C PRO A 64 4.09 4.44 -21.05
N LEU A 65 4.85 3.38 -20.78
CA LEU A 65 4.60 2.47 -19.66
C LEU A 65 4.69 3.20 -18.32
N GLU A 66 5.76 3.98 -18.11
CA GLU A 66 5.92 4.76 -16.88
C GLU A 66 4.82 5.83 -16.73
N ALA A 67 4.39 6.45 -17.85
CA ALA A 67 3.26 7.37 -17.86
C ALA A 67 1.96 6.69 -17.45
N THR A 68 1.74 5.45 -17.92
CA THR A 68 0.57 4.65 -17.58
C THR A 68 0.60 4.26 -16.10
N LYS A 69 1.74 3.75 -15.59
CA LYS A 69 1.93 3.45 -14.15
C LYS A 69 1.62 4.66 -13.27
N GLY A 70 2.21 5.82 -13.61
CA GLY A 70 2.01 7.05 -12.86
C GLY A 70 0.57 7.58 -12.91
N ALA A 71 -0.13 7.40 -14.03
CA ALA A 71 -1.53 7.79 -14.15
C ALA A 71 -2.44 6.91 -13.29
N VAL A 72 -2.26 5.58 -13.35
CA VAL A 72 -3.05 4.62 -12.56
C VAL A 72 -2.78 4.78 -11.06
N ALA A 73 -1.52 4.94 -10.65
CA ALA A 73 -1.15 5.07 -9.24
C ALA A 73 -1.72 6.33 -8.54
N ARG A 74 -2.27 7.28 -9.30
CA ARG A 74 -2.87 8.52 -8.77
C ARG A 74 -4.37 8.48 -8.64
N LEU A 75 -5.00 7.43 -9.15
CA LEU A 75 -6.45 7.31 -9.06
C LEU A 75 -6.87 7.07 -7.61
N ASP A 76 -8.02 7.65 -7.26
CA ASP A 76 -8.58 7.48 -5.94
C ASP A 76 -8.88 6.00 -5.64
N GLY A 77 -8.52 5.56 -4.45
CA GLY A 77 -8.72 4.18 -4.00
C GLY A 77 -7.72 3.16 -4.56
N VAL A 78 -6.79 3.54 -5.44
CA VAL A 78 -5.68 2.67 -5.83
C VAL A 78 -4.62 2.66 -4.74
N THR A 79 -4.41 1.51 -4.13
CA THR A 79 -3.43 1.31 -3.05
C THR A 79 -2.08 0.89 -3.58
N ARG A 80 -2.06 -0.04 -4.53
CA ARG A 80 -0.83 -0.54 -5.18
C ARG A 80 -1.07 -0.75 -6.67
N SER A 81 -0.05 -0.50 -7.49
CA SER A 81 -0.11 -0.78 -8.92
C SER A 81 1.26 -1.18 -9.45
N ALA A 82 1.27 -2.08 -10.42
CA ALA A 82 2.46 -2.46 -11.16
C ALA A 82 2.13 -2.55 -12.66
N GLY A 83 3.13 -2.34 -13.50
CA GLY A 83 2.98 -2.46 -14.95
C GLY A 83 4.15 -3.22 -15.54
N TYR A 84 3.81 -4.13 -16.43
CA TYR A 84 4.74 -5.01 -17.16
C TYR A 84 4.55 -4.80 -18.66
N GLU A 85 5.60 -4.98 -19.40
CA GLU A 85 5.61 -4.87 -20.86
C GLU A 85 6.29 -6.08 -21.46
N ASN A 86 5.69 -6.66 -22.48
CA ASN A 86 6.31 -7.64 -23.32
C ASN A 86 6.50 -7.03 -24.72
N ASP A 87 7.72 -6.61 -25.02
CA ASP A 87 8.12 -6.02 -26.30
C ASP A 87 8.65 -7.08 -27.31
N THR A 88 8.67 -8.35 -26.90
CA THR A 88 9.14 -9.46 -27.71
C THR A 88 8.06 -10.00 -28.67
N ASN A 89 8.45 -10.93 -29.54
CA ASN A 89 7.54 -11.62 -30.46
C ASN A 89 6.97 -12.93 -29.88
N GLU A 90 7.31 -13.25 -28.63
CA GLU A 90 6.87 -14.48 -27.95
C GLU A 90 6.17 -14.11 -26.64
N THR A 91 5.33 -15.02 -26.15
CA THR A 91 4.73 -14.87 -24.81
C THR A 91 5.81 -14.99 -23.75
N ASP A 92 5.84 -14.06 -22.81
CA ASP A 92 6.83 -14.02 -21.74
C ASP A 92 6.57 -15.06 -20.61
N ASP A 93 7.47 -15.12 -19.64
CA ASP A 93 7.35 -16.04 -18.48
C ASP A 93 6.14 -15.76 -17.59
N ASN A 94 5.58 -14.56 -17.67
CA ASN A 94 4.34 -14.17 -16.97
C ASN A 94 3.07 -14.46 -17.78
N GLY A 95 3.21 -15.00 -18.97
CA GLY A 95 2.11 -15.29 -19.89
C GLY A 95 1.58 -14.06 -20.63
N ILE A 96 2.32 -12.94 -20.61
CA ILE A 96 1.91 -11.72 -21.32
C ILE A 96 2.19 -11.93 -22.82
N PRO A 97 1.16 -11.76 -23.68
CA PRO A 97 1.32 -11.93 -25.13
C PRO A 97 2.31 -10.91 -25.73
N PRO A 98 2.82 -11.19 -26.93
CA PRO A 98 3.67 -10.25 -27.68
C PRO A 98 3.05 -8.85 -27.79
N HIS A 99 3.90 -7.83 -27.69
CA HIS A 99 3.54 -6.42 -27.89
C HIS A 99 2.38 -5.94 -27.01
N CYS A 100 2.28 -6.47 -25.79
CA CYS A 100 1.25 -6.12 -24.83
C CYS A 100 1.84 -5.51 -23.56
N ILE A 101 1.05 -4.63 -22.93
CA ILE A 101 1.27 -4.19 -21.56
C ILE A 101 0.26 -4.88 -20.64
N ALA A 102 0.68 -5.22 -19.44
CA ALA A 102 -0.16 -5.74 -18.38
C ALA A 102 -0.07 -4.84 -17.16
N MET A 103 -1.17 -4.21 -16.79
CA MET A 103 -1.28 -3.48 -15.53
C MET A 103 -1.89 -4.39 -14.48
N VAL A 104 -1.33 -4.37 -13.28
CA VAL A 104 -1.89 -5.04 -12.10
C VAL A 104 -2.23 -3.97 -11.09
N VAL A 105 -3.47 -3.94 -10.61
CA VAL A 105 -3.96 -2.85 -9.77
C VAL A 105 -4.74 -3.39 -8.59
N GLU A 106 -4.41 -2.90 -7.41
CA GLU A 106 -5.15 -3.14 -6.19
C GLU A 106 -6.00 -1.91 -5.85
N GLY A 107 -7.29 -2.12 -5.61
CA GLY A 107 -8.22 -1.03 -5.31
C GLY A 107 -8.58 -0.18 -6.53
N GLY A 108 -9.22 0.96 -6.31
CA GLY A 108 -9.65 1.90 -7.34
C GLY A 108 -10.82 1.42 -8.21
N ASP A 109 -11.43 2.35 -8.93
CA ASP A 109 -12.52 2.07 -9.84
C ASP A 109 -12.03 1.52 -11.19
N SER A 110 -12.73 0.50 -11.73
CA SER A 110 -12.30 -0.19 -12.94
C SER A 110 -12.40 0.67 -14.19
N GLU A 111 -13.40 1.55 -14.27
CA GLU A 111 -13.61 2.42 -15.42
C GLU A 111 -12.54 3.52 -15.46
N GLU A 112 -12.23 4.11 -14.30
CA GLU A 112 -11.18 5.12 -14.17
C GLU A 112 -9.80 4.53 -14.50
N ILE A 113 -9.49 3.32 -14.02
CA ILE A 113 -8.26 2.60 -14.34
C ILE A 113 -8.16 2.38 -15.86
N ALA A 114 -9.22 1.86 -16.48
CA ALA A 114 -9.23 1.59 -17.91
C ALA A 114 -9.07 2.87 -18.74
N GLN A 115 -9.72 3.98 -18.33
CA GLN A 115 -9.57 5.28 -18.98
C GLN A 115 -8.15 5.81 -18.86
N ALA A 116 -7.51 5.68 -17.68
CA ALA A 116 -6.14 6.11 -17.47
C ALA A 116 -5.16 5.32 -18.35
N VAL A 117 -5.34 3.99 -18.45
CA VAL A 117 -4.55 3.12 -19.33
C VAL A 117 -4.77 3.49 -20.80
N PHE A 118 -6.04 3.66 -21.23
CA PHE A 118 -6.38 4.03 -22.59
C PHE A 118 -5.73 5.36 -23.03
N ALA A 119 -5.75 6.34 -22.15
CA ALA A 119 -5.21 7.67 -22.42
C ALA A 119 -3.67 7.71 -22.53
N LYS A 120 -2.96 6.71 -21.99
CA LYS A 120 -1.50 6.70 -21.89
C LYS A 120 -0.82 5.59 -22.69
N LYS A 121 -1.53 4.51 -23.02
CA LYS A 121 -0.94 3.40 -23.80
C LYS A 121 -0.48 3.86 -25.17
N THR A 122 0.58 3.24 -25.67
CA THR A 122 1.08 3.47 -27.03
C THR A 122 0.08 2.96 -28.08
N PRO A 123 -0.14 3.68 -29.19
CA PRO A 123 -0.85 3.15 -30.33
C PRO A 123 -0.21 1.83 -30.83
N GLY A 124 -1.05 0.83 -31.13
CA GLY A 124 -0.58 -0.49 -31.56
C GLY A 124 -0.18 -1.45 -30.44
N CYS A 125 -0.04 -0.97 -29.21
CA CYS A 125 0.21 -1.83 -28.05
C CYS A 125 -1.11 -2.43 -27.54
N GLY A 126 -1.12 -3.77 -27.36
CA GLY A 126 -2.23 -4.47 -26.71
C GLY A 126 -2.24 -4.25 -25.20
N THR A 127 -3.37 -4.50 -24.56
CA THR A 127 -3.49 -4.60 -23.10
C THR A 127 -3.88 -6.01 -22.72
N TYR A 128 -3.29 -6.52 -21.63
CA TYR A 128 -3.51 -7.90 -21.18
C TYR A 128 -3.93 -7.94 -19.71
N GLY A 129 -4.90 -8.81 -19.41
CA GLY A 129 -5.45 -8.99 -18.07
C GLY A 129 -6.73 -9.82 -18.08
N ASP A 130 -7.24 -10.13 -16.90
CA ASP A 130 -8.48 -10.89 -16.67
C ASP A 130 -9.72 -9.98 -16.51
N THR A 131 -9.49 -8.71 -16.16
CA THR A 131 -10.53 -7.71 -16.06
C THR A 131 -10.60 -6.93 -17.38
N THR A 132 -11.79 -6.87 -18.00
CA THR A 132 -12.01 -6.19 -19.28
C THR A 132 -13.01 -5.06 -19.11
N VAL A 133 -12.64 -3.86 -19.54
CA VAL A 133 -13.52 -2.68 -19.54
C VAL A 133 -13.54 -2.07 -20.94
N THR A 134 -14.73 -1.69 -21.41
CA THR A 134 -14.89 -0.99 -22.68
C THR A 134 -14.83 0.51 -22.44
N VAL A 135 -13.87 1.16 -23.07
CA VAL A 135 -13.69 2.61 -23.04
C VAL A 135 -14.01 3.16 -24.42
N TYR A 136 -14.66 4.30 -24.49
CA TYR A 136 -14.99 4.97 -25.74
C TYR A 136 -14.04 6.16 -25.99
N ASP A 137 -13.57 6.28 -27.22
CA ASP A 137 -12.78 7.43 -27.64
C ASP A 137 -13.65 8.68 -27.84
N ALA A 138 -13.02 9.80 -28.25
CA ALA A 138 -13.70 11.07 -28.50
C ALA A 138 -14.71 11.00 -29.68
N TYR A 139 -14.65 9.96 -30.49
CA TYR A 139 -15.56 9.71 -31.64
C TYR A 139 -16.63 8.69 -31.33
N GLY A 140 -16.62 8.11 -30.13
CA GLY A 140 -17.57 7.08 -29.70
C GLY A 140 -17.18 5.65 -30.14
N GLU A 141 -15.95 5.46 -30.64
CA GLU A 141 -15.47 4.12 -31.00
C GLU A 141 -15.04 3.33 -29.76
N PRO A 142 -15.50 2.08 -29.59
CA PRO A 142 -15.19 1.28 -28.43
C PRO A 142 -13.78 0.69 -28.50
N SER A 143 -13.07 0.74 -27.39
CA SER A 143 -11.80 0.05 -27.17
C SER A 143 -11.88 -0.81 -25.92
N GLN A 144 -11.43 -2.07 -26.01
CA GLN A 144 -11.35 -2.95 -24.86
C GLN A 144 -10.00 -2.79 -24.19
N ILE A 145 -10.03 -2.38 -22.92
CA ILE A 145 -8.86 -2.31 -22.08
C ILE A 145 -8.91 -3.47 -21.09
N ARG A 146 -7.77 -4.18 -20.99
CA ARG A 146 -7.61 -5.33 -20.09
C ARG A 146 -6.52 -5.02 -19.08
N PHE A 147 -6.76 -5.43 -17.84
CA PHE A 147 -5.78 -5.34 -16.75
C PHE A 147 -6.07 -6.43 -15.72
N PHE A 148 -5.16 -6.63 -14.78
CA PHE A 148 -5.35 -7.55 -13.66
C PHE A 148 -5.79 -6.80 -12.41
N ARG A 149 -6.73 -7.38 -11.67
CA ARG A 149 -6.88 -7.09 -10.26
C ARG A 149 -5.84 -7.88 -9.49
N ALA A 150 -5.19 -7.25 -8.51
CA ALA A 150 -4.20 -7.95 -7.71
C ALA A 150 -4.86 -9.06 -6.88
N ASP A 151 -4.31 -10.27 -6.98
CA ASP A 151 -4.69 -11.38 -6.10
C ASP A 151 -3.96 -11.24 -4.77
N GLU A 152 -4.60 -11.57 -3.65
CA GLU A 152 -3.96 -11.57 -2.35
C GLU A 152 -3.25 -12.90 -2.09
N THR A 153 -2.01 -12.82 -1.62
CA THR A 153 -1.25 -13.95 -1.09
C THR A 153 -1.14 -13.78 0.42
N PRO A 154 -1.90 -14.54 1.22
CA PRO A 154 -1.83 -14.42 2.67
C PRO A 154 -0.45 -14.83 3.17
N VAL A 155 0.08 -14.08 4.12
CA VAL A 155 1.37 -14.37 4.78
C VAL A 155 1.13 -14.55 6.26
N TYR A 156 1.62 -15.67 6.77
CA TYR A 156 1.65 -16.01 8.20
C TYR A 156 3.08 -15.89 8.68
N VAL A 157 3.25 -15.32 9.87
CA VAL A 157 4.57 -15.06 10.46
C VAL A 157 4.60 -15.59 11.87
N LYS A 158 5.65 -16.33 12.23
CA LYS A 158 5.93 -16.76 13.61
C LYS A 158 7.27 -16.19 14.05
N VAL A 159 7.24 -15.45 15.14
CA VAL A 159 8.43 -14.83 15.76
C VAL A 159 8.64 -15.46 17.13
N SER A 160 9.75 -16.16 17.32
CA SER A 160 10.17 -16.69 18.63
C SER A 160 11.13 -15.70 19.28
N LEU A 161 10.75 -15.21 20.45
CA LEU A 161 11.49 -14.18 21.18
C LEU A 161 12.01 -14.71 22.51
N LYS A 162 13.23 -14.33 22.83
CA LYS A 162 13.79 -14.46 24.17
C LYS A 162 13.69 -13.12 24.89
N PRO A 163 12.80 -13.00 25.90
CA PRO A 163 12.60 -11.75 26.60
C PRO A 163 13.78 -11.41 27.49
N LEU A 164 14.11 -10.12 27.55
CA LEU A 164 15.13 -9.55 28.45
C LEU A 164 14.44 -8.64 29.48
N ALA A 165 15.26 -8.05 30.37
CA ALA A 165 14.79 -7.08 31.34
C ALA A 165 14.14 -5.88 30.65
N GLY A 166 12.90 -5.56 31.03
CA GLY A 166 12.12 -4.46 30.41
C GLY A 166 11.16 -4.88 29.30
N TYR A 167 11.11 -6.18 28.92
CA TYR A 167 10.10 -6.67 27.99
C TYR A 167 8.69 -6.54 28.61
N LEU A 168 7.77 -6.02 27.83
CA LEU A 168 6.34 -5.89 28.19
C LEU A 168 5.50 -6.68 27.20
N SER A 169 4.36 -7.22 27.63
CA SER A 169 3.43 -7.92 26.72
C SER A 169 2.95 -7.05 25.58
N ALA A 170 2.77 -5.74 25.80
CA ALA A 170 2.44 -4.79 24.77
C ALA A 170 3.49 -4.68 23.64
N THR A 171 4.76 -5.05 23.91
CA THR A 171 5.79 -5.13 22.87
C THR A 171 5.44 -6.17 21.81
N GLY A 172 4.83 -7.29 22.21
CA GLY A 172 4.36 -8.30 21.28
C GLY A 172 3.28 -7.79 20.33
N ASP A 173 2.36 -6.95 20.80
CA ASP A 173 1.31 -6.36 19.98
C ASP A 173 1.90 -5.38 18.97
N VAL A 174 2.86 -4.55 19.40
CA VAL A 174 3.58 -3.63 18.49
C VAL A 174 4.37 -4.41 17.42
N ILE A 175 4.97 -5.56 17.77
CA ILE A 175 5.65 -6.42 16.79
C ILE A 175 4.65 -6.91 15.74
N ARG A 176 3.46 -7.39 16.16
CA ARG A 176 2.43 -7.87 15.24
C ARG A 176 2.00 -6.78 14.26
N GLU A 177 1.71 -5.58 14.76
CA GLU A 177 1.34 -4.43 13.95
C GLU A 177 2.45 -4.04 12.96
N ASN A 178 3.68 -3.86 13.44
CA ASN A 178 4.81 -3.47 12.61
C ASN A 178 5.09 -4.49 11.48
N VAL A 179 4.99 -5.79 11.78
CA VAL A 179 5.23 -6.86 10.80
C VAL A 179 4.11 -6.89 9.76
N ALA A 180 2.85 -6.79 10.19
CA ALA A 180 1.71 -6.73 9.28
C ALA A 180 1.78 -5.51 8.37
N ASP A 181 2.06 -4.34 8.91
CA ASP A 181 2.22 -3.09 8.15
C ASP A 181 3.37 -3.17 7.15
N PHE A 182 4.50 -3.77 7.55
CA PHE A 182 5.63 -3.96 6.65
C PHE A 182 5.27 -4.85 5.46
N ILE A 183 4.59 -5.99 5.70
CA ILE A 183 4.19 -6.91 4.64
C ILE A 183 3.15 -6.26 3.72
N ASN A 184 2.16 -5.57 4.28
CA ASN A 184 1.14 -4.85 3.52
C ASN A 184 1.71 -3.65 2.75
N GLY A 185 2.88 -3.16 3.12
CA GLY A 185 3.62 -2.12 2.41
C GLY A 185 4.43 -2.63 1.20
N LEU A 186 4.57 -3.94 1.00
CA LEU A 186 5.30 -4.52 -0.13
C LEU A 186 4.56 -4.28 -1.45
N GLY A 187 5.32 -4.15 -2.54
CA GLY A 187 4.79 -3.96 -3.88
C GLY A 187 4.16 -5.23 -4.47
N ILE A 188 3.44 -5.06 -5.58
CA ILE A 188 2.89 -6.18 -6.37
C ILE A 188 4.04 -7.03 -6.92
N GLY A 189 3.96 -8.36 -6.77
CA GLY A 189 5.00 -9.30 -7.20
C GLY A 189 6.29 -9.27 -6.36
N GLU A 190 6.34 -8.46 -5.30
CA GLU A 190 7.52 -8.36 -4.44
C GLU A 190 7.62 -9.57 -3.51
N LYS A 191 8.80 -10.21 -3.49
CA LYS A 191 9.08 -11.32 -2.59
C LYS A 191 9.11 -10.88 -1.13
N VAL A 192 8.55 -11.72 -0.26
CA VAL A 192 8.70 -11.55 1.18
C VAL A 192 10.01 -12.18 1.64
N TYR A 193 10.97 -11.36 2.03
CA TYR A 193 12.26 -11.79 2.54
C TYR A 193 12.23 -11.90 4.06
N VAL A 194 12.50 -13.08 4.61
CA VAL A 194 12.61 -13.29 6.07
C VAL A 194 13.60 -12.32 6.71
N SER A 195 14.74 -12.09 6.05
CA SER A 195 15.76 -11.18 6.57
C SER A 195 15.31 -9.72 6.73
N ARG A 196 14.35 -9.29 5.92
CA ARG A 196 13.79 -7.92 6.02
C ARG A 196 12.82 -7.75 7.18
N LEU A 197 12.17 -8.84 7.60
CA LEU A 197 11.21 -8.81 8.71
C LEU A 197 11.87 -8.60 10.08
N TYR A 198 13.16 -8.85 10.22
CA TYR A 198 13.89 -8.51 11.45
C TYR A 198 13.87 -7.00 11.75
N THR A 199 13.76 -6.15 10.72
CA THR A 199 13.70 -4.70 10.90
C THR A 199 12.43 -4.25 11.63
N PRO A 200 11.20 -4.56 11.16
CA PRO A 200 9.99 -4.18 11.87
C PRO A 200 9.85 -4.86 13.24
N VAL A 201 10.34 -6.09 13.40
CA VAL A 201 10.36 -6.77 14.71
C VAL A 201 11.22 -6.00 15.70
N ASN A 202 12.47 -5.69 15.35
CA ASN A 202 13.39 -5.00 16.25
C ASN A 202 13.02 -3.52 16.51
N ALA A 203 12.25 -2.91 15.60
CA ALA A 203 11.76 -1.55 15.77
C ALA A 203 10.71 -1.40 16.90
N ALA A 204 10.11 -2.50 17.37
CA ALA A 204 9.09 -2.45 18.41
C ALA A 204 9.65 -2.06 19.78
N SER A 205 10.88 -2.47 20.12
CA SER A 205 11.57 -2.06 21.35
C SER A 205 13.05 -2.44 21.30
N GLU A 206 13.92 -1.46 21.42
CA GLU A 206 15.36 -1.70 21.43
C GLU A 206 15.83 -2.40 22.72
N GLY A 207 16.57 -3.50 22.60
CA GLY A 207 17.31 -4.13 23.68
C GLY A 207 16.46 -4.86 24.73
N THR A 208 15.15 -5.03 24.52
CA THR A 208 14.29 -5.71 25.49
C THR A 208 14.02 -7.18 25.17
N PHE A 209 14.48 -7.67 24.03
CA PHE A 209 14.38 -9.06 23.60
C PHE A 209 15.45 -9.42 22.56
N TYR A 210 15.64 -10.71 22.35
CA TYR A 210 16.34 -11.25 21.19
C TYR A 210 15.37 -12.05 20.31
N VAL A 211 15.53 -11.98 19.00
CA VAL A 211 14.81 -12.84 18.05
C VAL A 211 15.59 -14.15 17.91
N GLU A 212 15.05 -15.24 18.41
CA GLU A 212 15.66 -16.58 18.31
C GLU A 212 15.35 -17.23 16.95
N ALA A 213 14.09 -17.10 16.49
CA ALA A 213 13.68 -17.60 15.19
C ALA A 213 12.60 -16.70 14.56
N LEU A 214 12.59 -16.66 13.25
CA LEU A 214 11.56 -16.01 12.45
C LEU A 214 11.22 -16.93 11.27
N GLU A 215 9.98 -17.36 11.20
CA GLU A 215 9.46 -18.27 10.19
C GLU A 215 8.25 -17.64 9.50
N ILE A 216 8.13 -17.88 8.19
CA ILE A 216 7.02 -17.37 7.39
C ILE A 216 6.46 -18.47 6.50
N GLY A 217 5.19 -18.31 6.12
CA GLY A 217 4.51 -19.23 5.22
C GLY A 217 3.27 -18.60 4.59
N THR A 218 2.74 -19.23 3.57
CA THR A 218 1.43 -18.89 2.99
C THR A 218 0.27 -19.64 3.66
N ASP A 219 0.61 -20.51 4.59
CA ASP A 219 -0.30 -21.30 5.40
C ASP A 219 0.22 -21.31 6.86
N ALA A 220 -0.69 -21.18 7.82
CA ALA A 220 -0.36 -21.16 9.25
C ALA A 220 0.31 -22.45 9.75
N GLU A 221 0.03 -23.59 9.11
CA GLU A 221 0.58 -24.90 9.50
C GLU A 221 1.92 -25.21 8.82
N SER A 222 2.34 -24.40 7.82
CA SER A 222 3.52 -24.65 6.99
C SER A 222 4.47 -23.47 6.98
N LEU A 223 5.03 -23.14 8.15
CA LEU A 223 5.99 -22.06 8.32
C LEU A 223 7.43 -22.55 8.14
N SER A 224 8.29 -21.70 7.60
CA SER A 224 9.72 -21.98 7.42
C SER A 224 10.54 -20.69 7.39
N ALA A 225 11.86 -20.82 7.55
CA ALA A 225 12.79 -19.71 7.44
C ALA A 225 13.16 -19.37 5.95
N GLN A 226 12.29 -19.74 5.01
CA GLN A 226 12.49 -19.47 3.59
C GLN A 226 11.66 -18.28 3.11
N ASN A 227 12.19 -17.58 2.11
CA ASN A 227 11.49 -16.44 1.51
C ASN A 227 10.27 -16.91 0.71
N ILE A 228 9.19 -16.13 0.76
CA ILE A 228 7.99 -16.40 -0.03
C ILE A 228 8.09 -15.70 -1.39
N ALA A 229 7.98 -16.46 -2.47
CA ALA A 229 7.83 -15.90 -3.81
C ALA A 229 6.36 -15.53 -4.03
N VAL A 230 6.12 -14.27 -4.37
CA VAL A 230 4.79 -13.75 -4.70
C VAL A 230 4.66 -13.71 -6.23
N ASN A 231 3.51 -14.11 -6.75
CA ASN A 231 3.26 -14.08 -8.20
C ASN A 231 3.25 -12.63 -8.71
N PHE A 232 3.64 -12.41 -9.97
CA PHE A 232 3.71 -11.07 -10.58
C PHE A 232 2.39 -10.27 -10.50
N LYS A 233 1.25 -10.96 -10.44
CA LYS A 233 -0.08 -10.35 -10.32
C LYS A 233 -0.64 -10.37 -8.90
N SER A 234 0.14 -10.78 -7.91
CA SER A 234 -0.34 -10.90 -6.53
C SER A 234 0.37 -9.91 -5.60
N VAL A 235 -0.26 -9.65 -4.47
CA VAL A 235 0.28 -8.85 -3.37
C VAL A 235 0.40 -9.72 -2.13
N ALA A 236 1.46 -9.53 -1.36
CA ALA A 236 1.54 -10.08 -0.02
C ALA A 236 0.54 -9.34 0.89
N SER A 237 -0.24 -10.08 1.65
CA SER A 237 -1.25 -9.57 2.60
C SER A 237 -1.05 -10.23 3.96
N CYS A 238 -1.03 -9.45 5.03
CA CYS A 238 -0.87 -9.95 6.39
C CYS A 238 -1.81 -9.21 7.33
N SER A 239 -2.66 -9.94 8.04
CA SER A 239 -3.39 -9.38 9.17
C SER A 239 -2.58 -9.50 10.45
N VAL A 240 -2.87 -8.66 11.45
CA VAL A 240 -2.22 -8.72 12.78
C VAL A 240 -2.40 -10.11 13.42
N GLU A 241 -3.52 -10.77 13.13
CA GLU A 241 -3.85 -12.11 13.63
C GLU A 241 -2.98 -13.22 13.02
N ASN A 242 -2.41 -12.96 11.82
CA ASN A 242 -1.52 -13.89 11.14
C ASN A 242 -0.07 -13.83 11.67
N VAL A 243 0.20 -12.93 12.62
CA VAL A 243 1.53 -12.80 13.24
C VAL A 243 1.50 -13.37 14.66
N GLU A 244 2.11 -14.51 14.83
CA GLU A 244 2.28 -15.17 16.13
C GLU A 244 3.60 -14.72 16.77
N VAL A 245 3.54 -14.36 18.05
CA VAL A 245 4.74 -14.00 18.83
C VAL A 245 4.83 -14.92 20.05
N ASP A 246 5.82 -15.80 20.05
CA ASP A 246 6.09 -16.77 21.09
C ASP A 246 7.29 -16.35 21.94
N LEU A 247 7.18 -16.56 23.25
CA LEU A 247 8.27 -16.36 24.20
C LEU A 247 8.93 -17.70 24.52
N VAL A 248 10.25 -17.79 24.32
CA VAL A 248 11.07 -18.98 24.50
C VAL A 248 12.21 -18.75 25.51
#